data_9cc159adeee384cf749e5f00cfc52e53
#
_entry.id   9cc159adeee384cf749e5f00cfc52e53
#
_cell.length_a   1.000
_cell.length_b   1.000
_cell.length_c   1.000
_cell.angle_alpha   90.00
_cell.angle_beta   90.00
_cell.angle_gamma   90.00
#
_symmetry.space_group_name_H-M   'P 1'
#
loop_
_entity.id
_entity.type
_entity.pdbx_description
1 polymer ?
#
loop_
_entity_poly.entity_id
_entity_poly.type
_entity_poly.pdbx_seq_one_letter_code
_entity_poly.pdbx_strand_id
1 'polypeptide(L)'
;MIHWNTPTPPKTPFYASIFTYYLSDDLEGYTEYDEQTLELVTTMPGYLGYESLKHNGRGMFISYWKHMESIKAWGRHPKHLEAKKLGIQRWYKSYNSMIAEVQHWREHWME
;
A
#
# COMPACT_ATOMS: atom_id res chain seq x y z
N MET A 1 -12.62 -0.16 2.15
CA MET A 1 -13.07 -0.80 0.90
C MET A 1 -11.89 -0.99 -0.04
N ILE A 2 -11.76 -2.16 -0.62
CA ILE A 2 -10.66 -2.46 -1.52
C ILE A 2 -10.95 -1.89 -2.91
N HIS A 3 -10.00 -1.11 -3.42
CA HIS A 3 -10.03 -0.59 -4.79
C HIS A 3 -9.28 -1.58 -5.69
N TRP A 4 -10.01 -2.54 -6.27
CA TRP A 4 -9.42 -3.50 -7.18
C TRP A 4 -9.03 -2.85 -8.51
N ASN A 5 -7.88 -3.25 -9.04
CA ASN A 5 -7.35 -2.71 -10.30
C ASN A 5 -8.07 -3.25 -11.53
N THR A 6 -8.85 -4.31 -11.38
CA THR A 6 -9.64 -4.94 -12.45
C THR A 6 -11.08 -5.13 -11.99
N PRO A 7 -12.04 -5.20 -12.94
CA PRO A 7 -13.44 -5.43 -12.60
C PRO A 7 -13.70 -6.77 -11.90
N THR A 8 -12.88 -7.77 -12.21
CA THR A 8 -13.01 -9.10 -11.63
C THR A 8 -12.05 -9.22 -10.45
N PRO A 9 -12.57 -9.55 -9.25
CA PRO A 9 -11.71 -9.77 -8.09
C PRO A 9 -10.69 -10.88 -8.33
N PRO A 10 -9.50 -10.81 -7.70
CA PRO A 10 -8.46 -11.80 -7.90
C PRO A 10 -8.82 -13.14 -7.28
N LYS A 11 -8.21 -14.19 -7.81
CA LYS A 11 -8.30 -15.53 -7.24
C LYS A 11 -7.24 -15.68 -6.15
N THR A 12 -7.59 -16.38 -5.09
CA THR A 12 -6.63 -16.75 -4.05
C THR A 12 -5.76 -17.93 -4.50
N PRO A 13 -4.53 -18.05 -3.98
CA PRO A 13 -3.92 -17.12 -3.04
C PRO A 13 -3.38 -15.86 -3.73
N PHE A 14 -3.33 -14.76 -3.00
CA PHE A 14 -2.59 -13.57 -3.41
C PHE A 14 -1.92 -12.99 -2.16
N TYR A 15 -1.23 -11.85 -2.30
CA TYR A 15 -0.42 -11.32 -1.22
C TYR A 15 -0.86 -9.93 -0.82
N ALA A 16 -0.78 -9.64 0.48
CA ALA A 16 -1.04 -8.32 1.03
C ALA A 16 0.26 -7.75 1.59
N SER A 17 0.57 -6.52 1.20
CA SER A 17 1.63 -5.72 1.80
C SER A 17 0.95 -4.72 2.72
N ILE A 18 1.16 -4.86 4.02
CA ILE A 18 0.42 -4.13 5.05
C ILE A 18 1.37 -3.15 5.73
N PHE A 19 1.03 -1.87 5.63
CA PHE A 19 1.82 -0.78 6.21
C PHE A 19 0.95 0.00 7.17
N THR A 20 1.32 0.00 8.46
CA THR A 20 0.62 0.76 9.48
C THR A 20 1.58 1.79 10.09
N TYR A 21 1.07 2.98 10.39
CA TYR A 21 1.94 4.07 10.77
C TYR A 21 1.26 5.11 11.64
N TYR A 22 2.08 5.87 12.37
CA TYR A 22 1.69 7.12 12.99
C TYR A 22 2.48 8.25 12.34
N LEU A 23 1.79 9.31 11.94
CA LEU A 23 2.43 10.46 11.31
C LEU A 23 3.11 11.36 12.34
N SER A 24 4.22 11.96 11.94
CA SER A 24 4.91 12.98 12.69
C SER A 24 4.26 14.34 12.45
N ASP A 25 4.83 15.39 13.06
CA ASP A 25 4.41 16.77 12.82
C ASP A 25 5.04 17.37 11.55
N ASP A 26 6.08 16.72 10.99
CA ASP A 26 6.75 17.18 9.77
C ASP A 26 6.26 16.39 8.57
N LEU A 27 5.24 16.94 7.90
CA LEU A 27 4.61 16.29 6.76
C LEU A 27 4.95 16.98 5.43
N GLU A 28 6.02 17.75 5.38
CA GLU A 28 6.42 18.44 4.16
C GLU A 28 6.64 17.42 3.02
N GLY A 29 5.93 17.60 1.91
CA GLY A 29 6.02 16.74 0.74
C GLY A 29 5.25 15.44 0.84
N TYR A 30 4.65 15.13 1.98
CA TYR A 30 3.95 13.86 2.21
C TYR A 30 2.82 13.63 1.20
N THR A 31 1.93 14.58 1.06
CA THR A 31 0.75 14.44 0.19
C THR A 31 1.16 14.23 -1.26
N GLU A 32 2.12 15.01 -1.75
CA GLU A 32 2.59 14.92 -3.13
C GLU A 32 3.22 13.56 -3.42
N TYR A 33 4.06 13.06 -2.52
CA TYR A 33 4.69 11.74 -2.67
C TYR A 33 3.67 10.62 -2.56
N ASP A 34 2.71 10.75 -1.64
CA ASP A 34 1.65 9.76 -1.47
C ASP A 34 0.84 9.61 -2.75
N GLU A 35 0.41 10.73 -3.35
CA GLU A 35 -0.32 10.72 -4.61
C GLU A 35 0.50 10.15 -5.77
N GLN A 36 1.77 10.56 -5.88
CA GLN A 36 2.65 10.10 -6.96
C GLN A 36 2.96 8.61 -6.85
N THR A 37 3.21 8.11 -5.63
CA THR A 37 3.49 6.69 -5.44
C THR A 37 2.25 5.84 -5.66
N LEU A 38 1.07 6.32 -5.26
CA LEU A 38 -0.18 5.60 -5.51
C LEU A 38 -0.48 5.52 -7.01
N GLU A 39 -0.30 6.61 -7.74
CA GLU A 39 -0.47 6.62 -9.19
C GLU A 39 0.48 5.64 -9.87
N LEU A 40 1.73 5.62 -9.43
CA LEU A 40 2.76 4.78 -10.03
C LEU A 40 2.56 3.30 -9.71
N VAL A 41 2.18 2.96 -8.47
CA VAL A 41 2.01 1.56 -8.07
C VAL A 41 0.93 0.86 -8.89
N THR A 42 -0.09 1.58 -9.32
CA THR A 42 -1.17 1.00 -10.13
C THR A 42 -0.68 0.51 -11.49
N THR A 43 0.49 0.96 -11.93
CA THR A 43 1.11 0.54 -13.20
C THR A 43 2.04 -0.65 -13.05
N MET A 44 2.34 -1.07 -11.83
CA MET A 44 3.31 -2.14 -11.59
C MET A 44 2.75 -3.52 -11.95
N PRO A 45 3.56 -4.38 -12.57
CA PRO A 45 3.14 -5.75 -12.86
C PRO A 45 2.77 -6.49 -11.57
N GLY A 46 1.65 -7.21 -11.62
CA GLY A 46 1.18 -8.01 -10.48
C GLY A 46 0.41 -7.23 -9.43
N TYR A 47 0.30 -5.92 -9.57
CA TYR A 47 -0.52 -5.12 -8.67
C TYR A 47 -2.01 -5.45 -8.86
N LEU A 48 -2.72 -5.69 -7.76
CA LEU A 48 -4.14 -6.08 -7.79
C LEU A 48 -5.08 -5.02 -7.27
N GLY A 49 -4.66 -4.22 -6.31
CA GLY A 49 -5.51 -3.23 -5.69
C GLY A 49 -4.97 -2.72 -4.37
N TYR A 50 -5.73 -1.87 -3.72
CA TYR A 50 -5.35 -1.33 -2.44
C TYR A 50 -6.56 -0.92 -1.61
N GLU A 51 -6.34 -0.74 -0.32
CA GLU A 51 -7.25 0.01 0.53
C GLU A 51 -6.44 0.80 1.56
N SER A 52 -6.97 1.92 1.99
CA SER A 52 -6.29 2.72 2.99
C SER A 52 -7.31 3.36 3.93
N LEU A 53 -6.87 3.59 5.14
CA LEU A 53 -7.65 4.23 6.17
C LEU A 53 -6.73 5.12 6.99
N LYS A 54 -7.17 6.35 7.25
CA LYS A 54 -6.37 7.31 8.02
C LYS A 54 -7.31 8.09 8.94
N HIS A 55 -6.92 8.21 10.19
CA HIS A 55 -7.67 8.96 11.18
C HIS A 55 -6.74 9.45 12.29
N ASN A 56 -6.77 10.76 12.57
CA ASN A 56 -5.99 11.38 13.64
C ASN A 56 -4.50 11.03 13.61
N GLY A 57 -3.88 11.10 12.42
CA GLY A 57 -2.45 10.85 12.27
C GLY A 57 -2.05 9.38 12.31
N ARG A 58 -3.00 8.48 12.45
CA ARG A 58 -2.76 7.04 12.38
C ARG A 58 -3.32 6.49 11.09
N GLY A 59 -2.55 5.70 10.38
CA GLY A 59 -2.98 5.18 9.09
C GLY A 59 -2.63 3.73 8.87
N MET A 60 -3.34 3.15 7.90
CA MET A 60 -3.09 1.82 7.39
C MET A 60 -3.23 1.85 5.88
N PHE A 61 -2.22 1.38 5.19
CA PHE A 61 -2.24 1.22 3.74
C PHE A 61 -1.95 -0.23 3.41
N ILE A 62 -2.85 -0.87 2.66
CA ILE A 62 -2.69 -2.25 2.27
C ILE A 62 -2.73 -2.30 0.75
N SER A 63 -1.68 -2.86 0.14
CA SER A 63 -1.66 -3.14 -1.29
C SER A 63 -1.71 -4.65 -1.51
N TYR A 64 -2.38 -5.05 -2.58
CA TYR A 64 -2.60 -6.45 -2.90
C TYR A 64 -1.88 -6.81 -4.19
N TRP A 65 -1.26 -7.99 -4.22
CA TRP A 65 -0.33 -8.38 -5.27
C TRP A 65 -0.50 -9.84 -5.65
N LYS A 66 -0.31 -10.11 -6.93
CA LYS A 66 -0.41 -11.47 -7.46
C LYS A 66 0.78 -12.34 -7.04
N HIS A 67 1.98 -11.75 -6.97
CA HIS A 67 3.22 -12.47 -6.68
C HIS A 67 4.07 -11.74 -5.65
N MET A 68 4.76 -12.50 -4.81
CA MET A 68 5.74 -11.98 -3.85
C MET A 68 6.83 -11.16 -4.57
N GLU A 69 7.28 -11.63 -5.74
CA GLU A 69 8.31 -10.94 -6.52
C GLU A 69 7.89 -9.54 -6.96
N SER A 70 6.60 -9.36 -7.22
CA SER A 70 6.06 -8.04 -7.58
C SER A 70 6.17 -7.05 -6.42
N ILE A 71 5.94 -7.50 -5.20
CA ILE A 71 6.10 -6.67 -4.01
C ILE A 71 7.57 -6.26 -3.86
N LYS A 72 8.49 -7.20 -4.04
CA LYS A 72 9.93 -6.94 -3.96
C LYS A 72 10.38 -5.95 -5.04
N ALA A 73 9.87 -6.10 -6.26
CA ALA A 73 10.17 -5.17 -7.35
C ALA A 73 9.69 -3.76 -7.05
N TRP A 74 8.48 -3.62 -6.52
CA TRP A 74 7.96 -2.32 -6.09
C TRP A 74 8.81 -1.71 -4.99
N GLY A 75 9.21 -2.52 -4.01
CA GLY A 75 10.07 -2.07 -2.91
C GLY A 75 11.42 -1.53 -3.38
N ARG A 76 11.91 -1.98 -4.54
CA ARG A 76 13.16 -1.51 -5.14
C ARG A 76 12.97 -0.37 -6.14
N HIS A 77 11.73 0.01 -6.44
CA HIS A 77 11.47 1.10 -7.39
C HIS A 77 12.05 2.41 -6.85
N PRO A 78 12.79 3.18 -7.66
CA PRO A 78 13.46 4.41 -7.20
C PRO A 78 12.53 5.40 -6.51
N LYS A 79 11.34 5.61 -7.03
CA LYS A 79 10.36 6.52 -6.44
C LYS A 79 9.87 6.03 -5.08
N HIS A 80 9.66 4.73 -4.93
CA HIS A 80 9.26 4.13 -3.67
C HIS A 80 10.38 4.22 -2.62
N LEU A 81 11.62 3.98 -3.04
CA LEU A 81 12.78 4.11 -2.15
C LEU A 81 12.95 5.54 -1.66
N GLU A 82 12.74 6.52 -2.53
CA GLU A 82 12.82 7.94 -2.18
C GLU A 82 11.74 8.30 -1.15
N ALA A 83 10.50 7.88 -1.38
CA ALA A 83 9.40 8.11 -0.45
C ALA A 83 9.66 7.42 0.89
N LYS A 84 10.20 6.21 0.88
CA LYS A 84 10.55 5.47 2.09
C LYS A 84 11.62 6.20 2.91
N LYS A 85 12.62 6.73 2.25
CA LYS A 85 13.69 7.50 2.90
C LYS A 85 13.13 8.74 3.58
N LEU A 86 12.31 9.51 2.88
CA LEU A 86 11.66 10.70 3.43
C LEU A 86 10.71 10.35 4.57
N GLY A 87 10.00 9.25 4.46
CA GLY A 87 9.10 8.77 5.50
C GLY A 87 9.84 8.48 6.80
N ILE A 88 10.96 7.77 6.71
CA ILE A 88 11.78 7.45 7.88
C ILE A 88 12.37 8.72 8.50
N GLN A 89 12.81 9.65 7.67
CA GLN A 89 13.46 10.88 8.14
C GLN A 89 12.48 11.91 8.71
N ARG A 90 11.26 12.00 8.17
CA ARG A 90 10.35 13.11 8.45
C ARG A 90 8.92 12.71 8.81
N TRP A 91 8.29 11.84 7.97
CA TRP A 91 6.84 11.70 7.98
C TRP A 91 6.30 10.76 9.05
N TYR A 92 7.04 9.69 9.36
CA TYR A 92 6.52 8.66 10.27
C TYR A 92 7.18 8.73 11.64
N LYS A 93 6.33 8.97 12.63
CA LYS A 93 6.72 8.86 14.03
C LYS A 93 7.04 7.42 14.38
N SER A 94 6.25 6.51 13.83
CA SER A 94 6.48 5.08 13.92
C SER A 94 5.76 4.38 12.77
N TYR A 95 6.24 3.20 12.39
CA TYR A 95 5.57 2.36 11.40
C TYR A 95 5.95 0.90 11.59
N ASN A 96 5.14 0.03 11.05
CA ASN A 96 5.54 -1.33 10.79
C ASN A 96 5.00 -1.78 9.44
N SER A 97 5.67 -2.76 8.85
CA SER A 97 5.27 -3.32 7.57
C SER A 97 5.37 -4.83 7.63
N MET A 98 4.46 -5.51 6.92
CA MET A 98 4.47 -6.95 6.84
C MET A 98 3.90 -7.39 5.50
N ILE A 99 4.22 -8.60 5.10
CA ILE A 99 3.66 -9.25 3.92
C ILE A 99 2.96 -10.50 4.39
N ALA A 100 1.72 -10.67 3.96
CA ALA A 100 0.92 -11.84 4.33
C ALA A 100 0.35 -12.49 3.07
N GLU A 101 0.23 -13.82 3.09
CA GLU A 101 -0.47 -14.54 2.04
C GLU A 101 -1.95 -14.58 2.38
N VAL A 102 -2.79 -14.16 1.43
CA VAL A 102 -4.24 -14.21 1.57
C VAL A 102 -4.72 -15.50 0.95
N GLN A 103 -5.13 -16.44 1.78
CA GLN A 103 -5.61 -17.76 1.34
C GLN A 103 -7.12 -17.79 1.12
N HIS A 104 -7.83 -16.89 1.78
CA HIS A 104 -9.28 -16.78 1.67
C HIS A 104 -9.69 -15.34 1.88
N TRP A 105 -10.67 -14.87 1.11
CA TRP A 105 -11.27 -13.54 1.27
C TRP A 105 -12.70 -13.56 0.77
N ARG A 106 -13.50 -12.61 1.24
CA ARG A 106 -14.91 -12.51 0.87
C ARG A 106 -15.34 -11.05 0.91
N GLU A 107 -16.16 -10.66 -0.05
CA GLU A 107 -16.82 -9.35 -0.04
C GLU A 107 -18.33 -9.57 0.04
N HIS A 108 -19.00 -8.66 0.73
CA HIS A 108 -20.45 -8.63 0.81
C HIS A 108 -20.92 -7.20 0.58
N TRP A 109 -21.88 -7.07 -0.29
CA TRP A 109 -22.52 -5.79 -0.57
C TRP A 109 -24.00 -5.92 -0.23
N MET A 110 -24.52 -4.97 0.57
CA MET A 110 -25.95 -4.90 0.85
C MET A 110 -26.62 -4.20 -0.34
N GLU A 111 -27.70 -4.80 -0.84
CA GLU A 111 -28.49 -4.24 -1.94
C GLU A 111 -29.55 -3.27 -1.43
#